data_ac3f4e1474d0d388f3c8eb14053a6590
#
_entry.id   ac3f4e1474d0d388f3c8eb14053a6590
#
_cell.length_a   1.000
_cell.length_b   1.000
_cell.length_c   1.000
_cell.angle_alpha   90.00
_cell.angle_beta   90.00
_cell.angle_gamma   90.00
#
_symmetry.space_group_name_H-M   'P 1'
#
loop_
_entity.id
_entity.type
_entity.pdbx_description
1 polymer ?
#
loop_
_entity_poly.entity_id
_entity_poly.type
_entity_poly.pdbx_seq_one_letter_code
_entity_poly.pdbx_strand_id
1 'polypeptide(L)'
;MINHSSKNEIKKQISHIALIMDGNGRWASSRGLPRYEGHAQGLITLRKLLRDLKDSKLNYLTLFTFSIDNWKRPKEETSKLMQLLRKFISNDLSELHNNNVRIRVIGSRSEIPRDIVDLIKGAESLTVNNTGLYLQIAFNYSGRQEIINAT
;
A
#
# COMPACT_ATOMS: atom_id res chain seq x y z
N MET A 1 -9.42 27.79 48.12
CA MET A 1 -10.09 27.25 46.92
C MET A 1 -9.08 27.27 45.78
N ILE A 2 -8.48 26.12 45.47
CA ILE A 2 -7.47 26.00 44.43
C ILE A 2 -8.16 25.55 43.14
N ASN A 3 -8.18 26.45 42.18
CA ASN A 3 -8.84 26.27 40.90
C ASN A 3 -8.02 25.25 40.08
N HIS A 4 -8.51 24.04 39.92
CA HIS A 4 -7.94 23.04 39.04
C HIS A 4 -8.29 23.43 37.58
N SER A 5 -7.38 24.18 36.95
CA SER A 5 -7.42 24.39 35.51
C SER A 5 -7.32 23.04 34.80
N SER A 6 -8.43 22.64 34.19
CA SER A 6 -8.53 21.50 33.31
C SER A 6 -7.48 21.66 32.17
N LYS A 7 -6.39 20.92 32.26
CA LYS A 7 -5.49 20.74 31.11
C LYS A 7 -6.26 19.98 30.04
N ASN A 8 -6.82 20.69 29.08
CA ASN A 8 -7.24 20.12 27.81
C ASN A 8 -6.00 19.59 27.07
N GLU A 9 -5.61 18.38 27.41
CA GLU A 9 -4.66 17.64 26.58
C GLU A 9 -5.34 17.40 25.23
N ILE A 10 -4.97 18.18 24.24
CA ILE A 10 -5.27 17.89 22.82
C ILE A 10 -4.57 16.57 22.52
N LYS A 11 -5.29 15.45 22.64
CA LYS A 11 -4.82 14.15 22.17
C LYS A 11 -4.61 14.30 20.65
N LYS A 12 -3.36 14.51 20.23
CA LYS A 12 -2.99 14.50 18.82
C LYS A 12 -3.36 13.12 18.25
N GLN A 13 -4.43 13.08 17.49
CA GLN A 13 -4.86 11.87 16.80
C GLN A 13 -3.94 11.66 15.60
N ILE A 14 -3.35 10.46 15.47
CA ILE A 14 -2.60 10.05 14.28
C ILE A 14 -3.60 9.96 13.12
N SER A 15 -3.38 10.73 12.07
CA SER A 15 -4.23 10.74 10.87
C SER A 15 -3.62 10.03 9.68
N HIS A 16 -2.29 9.80 9.68
CA HIS A 16 -1.56 9.17 8.58
C HIS A 16 -0.52 8.18 9.13
N ILE A 17 -0.53 6.98 8.59
CA ILE A 17 0.49 5.95 8.83
C ILE A 17 1.13 5.58 7.49
N ALA A 18 2.45 5.46 7.46
CA ALA A 18 3.18 4.93 6.33
C ALA A 18 3.91 3.64 6.74
N LEU A 19 3.80 2.61 5.92
CA LEU A 19 4.41 1.30 6.15
C LEU A 19 5.33 0.93 4.99
N ILE A 20 6.52 0.45 5.32
CA ILE A 20 7.43 -0.19 4.35
C ILE A 20 7.16 -1.70 4.41
N MET A 21 6.70 -2.27 3.28
CA MET A 21 6.37 -3.69 3.15
C MET A 21 7.64 -4.51 2.91
N ASP A 22 8.55 -4.51 3.89
CA ASP A 22 9.84 -5.21 3.83
C ASP A 22 9.87 -6.44 4.73
N GLY A 23 10.86 -7.30 4.50
CA GLY A 23 11.11 -8.51 5.29
C GLY A 23 10.34 -9.75 4.84
N ASN A 24 9.34 -9.64 3.97
CA ASN A 24 8.51 -10.77 3.54
C ASN A 24 9.33 -11.93 2.94
N GLY A 25 10.29 -11.62 2.05
CA GLY A 25 11.17 -12.66 1.47
C GLY A 25 12.07 -13.31 2.51
N ARG A 26 12.62 -12.54 3.46
CA ARG A 26 13.44 -13.07 4.57
C ARG A 26 12.61 -13.95 5.50
N TRP A 27 11.38 -13.55 5.79
CA TRP A 27 10.43 -14.33 6.57
C TRP A 27 10.17 -15.72 5.94
N ALA A 28 9.98 -15.79 4.63
CA ALA A 28 9.81 -17.05 3.92
C ALA A 28 11.10 -17.90 3.97
N SER A 29 12.25 -17.31 3.64
CA SER A 29 13.53 -18.01 3.61
C SER A 29 13.91 -18.60 4.98
N SER A 30 13.61 -17.92 6.09
CA SER A 30 13.85 -18.44 7.45
C SER A 30 12.97 -19.63 7.81
N ARG A 31 11.96 -19.96 6.97
CA ARG A 31 11.05 -21.10 7.11
C ARG A 31 11.24 -22.15 6.02
N GLY A 32 12.32 -22.05 5.23
CA GLY A 32 12.58 -22.94 4.11
C GLY A 32 11.59 -22.78 2.95
N LEU A 33 10.85 -21.67 2.90
CA LEU A 33 9.87 -21.39 1.86
C LEU A 33 10.47 -20.50 0.76
N PRO A 34 9.98 -20.62 -0.48
CA PRO A 34 10.33 -19.70 -1.55
C PRO A 34 9.94 -18.27 -1.18
N ARG A 35 10.75 -17.27 -1.58
CA ARG A 35 10.55 -15.84 -1.22
C ARG A 35 9.17 -15.30 -1.58
N TYR A 36 8.58 -15.76 -2.69
CA TYR A 36 7.25 -15.31 -3.13
C TYR A 36 6.12 -15.71 -2.16
N GLU A 37 6.27 -16.80 -1.42
CA GLU A 37 5.30 -17.19 -0.39
C GLU A 37 5.25 -16.16 0.76
N GLY A 38 6.39 -15.57 1.09
CA GLY A 38 6.42 -14.45 2.03
C GLY A 38 5.66 -13.23 1.53
N HIS A 39 5.79 -12.90 0.25
CA HIS A 39 5.03 -11.81 -0.35
C HIS A 39 3.52 -12.11 -0.38
N ALA A 40 3.13 -13.34 -0.67
CA ALA A 40 1.73 -13.78 -0.60
C ALA A 40 1.18 -13.66 0.84
N GLN A 41 1.96 -14.08 1.84
CA GLN A 41 1.59 -13.93 3.26
C GLN A 41 1.49 -12.46 3.66
N GLY A 42 2.39 -11.60 3.17
CA GLY A 42 2.33 -10.15 3.37
C GLY A 42 1.02 -9.54 2.85
N LEU A 43 0.52 -10.03 1.71
CA LEU A 43 -0.76 -9.60 1.16
C LEU A 43 -1.95 -10.03 2.04
N ILE A 44 -1.92 -11.23 2.61
CA ILE A 44 -2.94 -11.69 3.57
C ILE A 44 -2.96 -10.78 4.80
N THR A 45 -1.78 -10.44 5.32
CA THR A 45 -1.63 -9.53 6.46
C THR A 45 -2.15 -8.13 6.12
N LEU A 46 -1.88 -7.63 4.92
CA LEU A 46 -2.41 -6.35 4.44
C LEU A 46 -3.93 -6.33 4.40
N ARG A 47 -4.56 -7.38 3.86
CA ARG A 47 -6.03 -7.49 3.84
C ARG A 47 -6.63 -7.41 5.25
N LYS A 48 -6.01 -8.11 6.21
CA LYS A 48 -6.44 -8.03 7.62
C LYS A 48 -6.31 -6.61 8.15
N LEU A 49 -5.15 -5.97 7.95
CA LEU A 49 -4.92 -4.59 8.37
C LEU A 49 -5.98 -3.64 7.78
N LEU A 50 -6.28 -3.73 6.49
CA LEU A 50 -7.27 -2.87 5.83
C LEU A 50 -8.68 -3.05 6.41
N ARG A 51 -9.06 -4.28 6.77
CA ARG A 51 -10.34 -4.54 7.46
C ARG A 51 -10.35 -3.94 8.87
N ASP A 52 -9.28 -4.11 9.63
CA ASP A 52 -9.16 -3.60 11.00
C ASP A 52 -9.16 -2.04 11.02
N LEU A 53 -8.69 -1.41 9.93
CA LEU A 53 -8.68 0.04 9.78
C LEU A 53 -10.01 0.65 9.33
N LYS A 54 -10.97 -0.16 8.88
CA LYS A 54 -12.27 0.31 8.37
C LYS A 54 -12.99 1.24 9.36
N ASP A 55 -12.99 0.87 10.64
CA ASP A 55 -13.66 1.61 11.70
C ASP A 55 -12.70 2.53 12.49
N SER A 56 -11.46 2.66 12.00
CA SER A 56 -10.47 3.55 12.62
C SER A 56 -10.70 5.00 12.20
N LYS A 57 -10.14 5.93 12.98
CA LYS A 57 -10.11 7.36 12.64
C LYS A 57 -8.90 7.73 11.76
N LEU A 58 -8.25 6.74 11.17
CA LEU A 58 -7.13 6.96 10.27
C LEU A 58 -7.63 7.47 8.92
N ASN A 59 -7.09 8.60 8.46
CA ASN A 59 -7.47 9.19 7.18
C ASN A 59 -6.60 8.67 6.03
N TYR A 60 -5.31 8.43 6.27
CA TYR A 60 -4.34 8.08 5.25
C TYR A 60 -3.49 6.88 5.65
N LEU A 61 -3.37 5.92 4.74
CA LEU A 61 -2.42 4.82 4.82
C LEU A 61 -1.54 4.83 3.58
N THR A 62 -0.23 4.98 3.77
CA THR A 62 0.74 4.84 2.67
C THR A 62 1.48 3.51 2.79
N LEU A 63 1.51 2.75 1.71
CA LEU A 63 2.22 1.48 1.61
C LEU A 63 3.37 1.60 0.63
N PHE A 64 4.61 1.46 1.08
CA PHE A 64 5.76 1.33 0.21
C PHE A 64 5.93 -0.15 -0.17
N THR A 65 5.53 -0.51 -1.40
CA THR A 65 5.36 -1.91 -1.81
C THR A 65 6.44 -2.38 -2.78
N PHE A 66 6.79 -1.56 -3.78
CA PHE A 66 7.74 -1.93 -4.82
C PHE A 66 8.56 -0.71 -5.25
N SER A 67 9.89 -0.79 -5.07
CA SER A 67 10.80 0.26 -5.50
C SER A 67 11.32 0.00 -6.93
N ILE A 68 11.83 1.04 -7.58
CA ILE A 68 12.52 0.93 -8.88
C ILE A 68 13.68 -0.07 -8.79
N ASP A 69 14.42 -0.11 -7.68
CA ASP A 69 15.51 -1.06 -7.49
C ASP A 69 15.06 -2.52 -7.44
N ASN A 70 13.79 -2.80 -7.19
CA ASN A 70 13.28 -4.17 -7.15
C ASN A 70 13.25 -4.85 -8.52
N TRP A 71 13.34 -4.11 -9.62
CA TRP A 71 13.51 -4.68 -10.96
C TRP A 71 14.84 -5.44 -11.12
N LYS A 72 15.84 -5.16 -10.30
CA LYS A 72 17.13 -5.89 -10.25
C LYS A 72 17.01 -7.30 -9.67
N ARG A 73 15.86 -7.65 -9.07
CA ARG A 73 15.60 -9.01 -8.56
C ARG A 73 15.46 -10.01 -9.70
N PRO A 74 15.62 -11.32 -9.41
CA PRO A 74 15.40 -12.37 -10.41
C PRO A 74 14.04 -12.20 -11.10
N LYS A 75 13.99 -12.44 -12.41
CA LYS A 75 12.77 -12.29 -13.24
C LYS A 75 11.60 -13.13 -12.72
N GLU A 76 11.88 -14.29 -12.16
CA GLU A 76 10.86 -15.14 -11.56
C GLU A 76 10.19 -14.46 -10.35
N GLU A 77 10.99 -13.86 -9.44
CA GLU A 77 10.47 -13.15 -8.27
C GLU A 77 9.64 -11.93 -8.70
N THR A 78 10.14 -11.12 -9.63
CA THR A 78 9.40 -9.95 -10.12
C THR A 78 8.12 -10.33 -10.84
N SER A 79 8.13 -11.39 -11.67
CA SER A 79 6.92 -11.91 -12.32
C SER A 79 5.86 -12.35 -11.32
N LYS A 80 6.26 -13.05 -10.25
CA LYS A 80 5.36 -13.47 -9.17
C LYS A 80 4.79 -12.27 -8.41
N LEU A 81 5.59 -11.23 -8.16
CA LEU A 81 5.11 -9.99 -7.54
C LEU A 81 4.07 -9.29 -8.42
N MET A 82 4.29 -9.22 -9.74
CA MET A 82 3.29 -8.67 -10.68
C MET A 82 1.98 -9.49 -10.67
N GLN A 83 2.07 -10.82 -10.59
CA GLN A 83 0.90 -11.68 -10.46
C GLN A 83 0.13 -11.42 -9.14
N LEU A 84 0.84 -11.23 -8.03
CA LEU A 84 0.22 -10.90 -6.74
C LEU A 84 -0.51 -9.54 -6.79
N LEU A 85 0.09 -8.55 -7.45
CA LEU A 85 -0.55 -7.25 -7.62
C LEU A 85 -1.83 -7.36 -8.47
N ARG A 86 -1.80 -8.11 -9.59
CA ARG A 86 -3.00 -8.38 -10.40
C ARG A 86 -4.10 -9.01 -9.55
N LYS A 87 -3.77 -10.06 -8.80
CA LYS A 87 -4.72 -10.75 -7.92
C LYS A 87 -5.30 -9.82 -6.86
N PHE A 88 -4.46 -8.97 -6.27
CA PHE A 88 -4.92 -8.00 -5.28
C PHE A 88 -5.93 -7.03 -5.89
N ILE A 89 -5.58 -6.39 -7.01
CA ILE A 89 -6.49 -5.43 -7.64
C ILE A 89 -7.79 -6.15 -8.07
N SER A 90 -7.70 -7.28 -8.75
CA SER A 90 -8.89 -7.98 -9.26
C SER A 90 -9.81 -8.53 -8.17
N ASN A 91 -9.27 -9.00 -7.06
CA ASN A 91 -10.06 -9.67 -6.03
C ASN A 91 -10.52 -8.72 -4.92
N ASP A 92 -9.72 -7.71 -4.59
CA ASP A 92 -9.95 -6.89 -3.40
C ASP A 92 -10.57 -5.51 -3.73
N LEU A 93 -10.53 -5.08 -5.00
CA LEU A 93 -10.99 -3.75 -5.41
C LEU A 93 -12.46 -3.48 -5.05
N SER A 94 -13.35 -4.44 -5.28
CA SER A 94 -14.77 -4.29 -4.96
C SER A 94 -15.00 -4.14 -3.45
N GLU A 95 -14.31 -4.93 -2.62
CA GLU A 95 -14.39 -4.81 -1.16
C GLU A 95 -13.86 -3.45 -0.68
N LEU A 96 -12.73 -2.99 -1.23
CA LEU A 96 -12.16 -1.69 -0.91
C LEU A 96 -13.10 -0.54 -1.31
N HIS A 97 -13.69 -0.62 -2.50
CA HIS A 97 -14.66 0.38 -2.96
C HIS A 97 -15.90 0.43 -2.07
N ASN A 98 -16.48 -0.73 -1.74
CA ASN A 98 -17.65 -0.84 -0.86
C ASN A 98 -17.37 -0.34 0.56
N ASN A 99 -16.12 -0.45 1.01
CA ASN A 99 -15.65 0.10 2.29
C ASN A 99 -15.24 1.58 2.20
N ASN A 100 -15.60 2.27 1.11
CA ASN A 100 -15.34 3.69 0.89
C ASN A 100 -13.83 4.05 0.91
N VAL A 101 -12.95 3.10 0.55
CA VAL A 101 -11.51 3.34 0.45
C VAL A 101 -11.20 4.03 -0.88
N ARG A 102 -10.45 5.12 -0.84
CA ARG A 102 -9.94 5.81 -2.03
C ARG A 102 -8.52 5.35 -2.33
N ILE A 103 -8.29 4.77 -3.50
CA ILE A 103 -7.00 4.25 -3.92
C ILE A 103 -6.25 5.30 -4.74
N ARG A 104 -4.98 5.49 -4.41
CA ARG A 104 -4.02 6.27 -5.18
C ARG A 104 -2.71 5.49 -5.32
N VAL A 105 -2.19 5.36 -6.54
CA VAL A 105 -0.89 4.74 -6.78
C VAL A 105 0.10 5.81 -7.22
N ILE A 106 1.20 5.97 -6.48
CA ILE A 106 2.30 6.88 -6.80
C ILE A 106 3.53 6.08 -7.29
N GLY A 107 4.35 6.72 -8.11
CA GLY A 107 5.53 6.14 -8.75
C GLY A 107 5.40 6.12 -10.27
N SER A 108 6.50 5.73 -10.92
CA SER A 108 6.59 5.70 -12.38
C SER A 108 5.70 4.61 -12.99
N ARG A 109 5.07 4.92 -14.10
CA ARG A 109 4.32 3.93 -14.91
C ARG A 109 5.21 3.26 -15.98
N SER A 110 6.45 3.73 -16.17
CA SER A 110 7.41 3.10 -17.06
C SER A 110 7.79 1.70 -16.58
N GLU A 111 8.13 0.80 -17.47
CA GLU A 111 8.55 -0.57 -17.20
C GLU A 111 7.48 -1.48 -16.55
N ILE A 112 6.32 -0.91 -16.13
CA ILE A 112 5.20 -1.69 -15.63
C ILE A 112 4.45 -2.31 -16.82
N PRO A 113 4.09 -3.61 -16.77
CA PRO A 113 3.25 -4.23 -17.78
C PRO A 113 1.96 -3.44 -18.02
N ARG A 114 1.58 -3.25 -19.29
CA ARG A 114 0.46 -2.38 -19.68
C ARG A 114 -0.86 -2.78 -19.02
N ASP A 115 -1.12 -4.07 -18.91
CA ASP A 115 -2.30 -4.60 -18.23
C ASP A 115 -2.39 -4.19 -16.74
N ILE A 116 -1.25 -4.13 -16.05
CA ILE A 116 -1.19 -3.64 -14.67
C ILE A 116 -1.43 -2.13 -14.62
N VAL A 117 -0.89 -1.37 -15.56
CA VAL A 117 -1.18 0.08 -15.65
C VAL A 117 -2.67 0.32 -15.83
N ASP A 118 -3.33 -0.46 -16.67
CA ASP A 118 -4.76 -0.34 -16.92
C ASP A 118 -5.60 -0.75 -15.69
N LEU A 119 -5.20 -1.82 -14.98
CA LEU A 119 -5.81 -2.20 -13.70
C LEU A 119 -5.68 -1.10 -12.64
N ILE A 120 -4.51 -0.48 -12.53
CA ILE A 120 -4.28 0.63 -11.59
C ILE A 120 -5.19 1.81 -11.92
N LYS A 121 -5.26 2.22 -13.21
CA LYS A 121 -6.13 3.31 -13.65
C LYS A 121 -7.60 3.00 -13.36
N GLY A 122 -8.04 1.76 -13.60
CA GLY A 122 -9.39 1.31 -13.29
C GLY A 122 -9.70 1.42 -11.79
N ALA A 123 -8.77 0.99 -10.93
CA ALA A 123 -8.92 1.08 -9.48
C ALA A 123 -8.99 2.53 -8.97
N GLU A 124 -8.10 3.40 -9.48
CA GLU A 124 -8.12 4.83 -9.15
C GLU A 124 -9.43 5.50 -9.62
N SER A 125 -9.89 5.20 -10.83
CA SER A 125 -11.13 5.76 -11.38
C SER A 125 -12.37 5.29 -10.63
N LEU A 126 -12.46 4.00 -10.30
CA LEU A 126 -13.60 3.45 -9.56
C LEU A 126 -13.73 4.08 -8.17
N THR A 127 -12.61 4.36 -7.52
CA THR A 127 -12.57 4.82 -6.12
C THR A 127 -12.40 6.34 -5.98
N VAL A 128 -12.40 7.11 -7.09
CA VAL A 128 -12.09 8.55 -7.08
C VAL A 128 -13.00 9.39 -6.19
N ASN A 129 -14.28 8.99 -6.06
CA ASN A 129 -15.27 9.68 -5.25
C ASN A 129 -15.39 9.15 -3.82
N ASN A 130 -14.60 8.13 -3.46
CA ASN A 130 -14.59 7.62 -2.10
C ASN A 130 -13.93 8.63 -1.15
N THR A 131 -14.46 8.74 0.05
CA THR A 131 -14.10 9.78 1.04
C THR A 131 -13.61 9.21 2.37
N GLY A 132 -13.56 7.88 2.49
CA GLY A 132 -13.08 7.19 3.70
C GLY A 132 -11.55 7.15 3.78
N LEU A 133 -10.99 5.96 4.02
CA LEU A 133 -9.54 5.79 4.07
C LEU A 133 -8.88 6.08 2.71
N TYR A 134 -7.90 6.97 2.69
CA TYR A 134 -7.04 7.21 1.52
C TYR A 134 -5.88 6.21 1.55
N LEU A 135 -5.96 5.19 0.71
CA LEU A 135 -4.91 4.18 0.53
C LEU A 135 -3.98 4.61 -0.59
N GLN A 136 -2.79 5.08 -0.22
CA GLN A 136 -1.73 5.43 -1.15
C GLN A 136 -0.73 4.29 -1.27
N ILE A 137 -0.48 3.80 -2.48
CA ILE A 137 0.43 2.70 -2.78
C ILE A 137 1.62 3.25 -3.58
N ALA A 138 2.81 3.26 -2.97
CA ALA A 138 4.04 3.58 -3.65
C ALA A 138 4.53 2.30 -4.38
N PHE A 139 4.33 2.29 -5.70
CA PHE A 139 4.66 1.17 -6.59
C PHE A 139 5.51 1.65 -7.75
N ASN A 140 6.61 0.95 -8.03
CA ASN A 140 7.66 1.40 -8.95
C ASN A 140 8.15 2.82 -8.58
N TYR A 141 8.37 3.02 -7.29
CA TYR A 141 8.63 4.32 -6.67
C TYR A 141 10.09 4.43 -6.23
N SER A 142 10.64 5.63 -6.34
CA SER A 142 11.92 6.01 -5.74
C SER A 142 11.86 7.47 -5.31
N GLY A 143 12.19 7.76 -4.04
CA GLY A 143 12.22 9.13 -3.55
C GLY A 143 13.23 10.00 -4.29
N ARG A 144 14.36 9.44 -4.75
CA ARG A 144 15.34 10.17 -5.57
C ARG A 144 14.76 10.57 -6.92
N GLN A 145 14.04 9.65 -7.58
CA GLN A 145 13.41 9.93 -8.87
C GLN A 145 12.28 10.94 -8.73
N GLU A 146 11.54 10.91 -7.62
CA GLU A 146 10.50 11.90 -7.33
C GLU A 146 11.07 13.31 -7.25
N ILE A 147 12.22 13.49 -6.57
CA ILE A 147 12.90 14.79 -6.49
C ILE A 147 13.34 15.25 -7.89
N ILE A 148 13.94 14.34 -8.69
CA ILE A 148 14.38 14.66 -10.06
C ILE A 148 13.18 15.07 -10.94
N ASN A 149 12.05 14.39 -10.80
CA ASN A 149 10.86 14.68 -11.60
C ASN A 149 10.17 16.00 -11.19
N ALA A 150 10.43 16.48 -9.97
CA ALA A 150 9.88 17.74 -9.44
C ALA A 150 10.71 18.97 -9.79
N THR A 151 11.93 18.79 -10.31
CA THR A 151 12.85 19.88 -10.76
C THR A 151 12.77 20.11 -12.25
#